data_7824d04d58f84109475c08398ce7f9fa
#
_entry.id   7824d04d58f84109475c08398ce7f9fa
#
_cell.length_a   1.000
_cell.length_b   1.000
_cell.length_c   1.000
_cell.angle_alpha   90.00
_cell.angle_beta   90.00
_cell.angle_gamma   90.00
#
_symmetry.space_group_name_H-M   'P 1'
#
loop_
_entity.id
_entity.type
_entity.pdbx_description
1 polymer ?
#
loop_
_entity_poly.entity_id
_entity_poly.type
_entity_poly.pdbx_seq_one_letter_code
_entity_poly.pdbx_strand_id
1 'polypeptide(L)'
;MQLYSIINLYICESWCPMTRKQAREETFILIFEKEFNDESVENILEINEQVRDIVADDYMKDTFCGVFERLSEIDECISLNAKGWSIKRISKVALAVLRLAIYEMKFVDSIPVSVSINEAVELCKKYATKDDSAFVNGILATVSKADE
;
A
#
# COMPACT_ATOMS: atom_id res chain seq x y z
N MET A 1 -29.44 -13.74 30.95
CA MET A 1 -29.90 -12.66 30.08
C MET A 1 -29.06 -11.37 30.17
N GLN A 2 -28.50 -11.02 31.31
CA GLN A 2 -27.63 -9.81 31.41
C GLN A 2 -26.22 -9.99 30.86
N LEU A 3 -25.70 -11.20 30.82
CA LEU A 3 -24.36 -11.50 30.26
C LEU A 3 -24.26 -11.32 28.74
N TYR A 4 -25.33 -11.59 28.02
CA TYR A 4 -25.38 -11.38 26.55
C TYR A 4 -25.37 -9.89 26.17
N SER A 5 -25.95 -9.05 27.00
CA SER A 5 -25.97 -7.60 26.79
C SER A 5 -24.60 -6.96 27.01
N ILE A 6 -23.83 -7.48 27.99
CA ILE A 6 -22.48 -6.98 28.32
C ILE A 6 -21.47 -7.44 27.26
N ILE A 7 -21.59 -8.68 26.78
CA ILE A 7 -20.73 -9.21 25.71
C ILE A 7 -20.94 -8.44 24.39
N ASN A 8 -22.21 -8.10 24.05
CA ASN A 8 -22.49 -7.27 22.87
C ASN A 8 -21.97 -5.84 22.99
N LEU A 9 -21.97 -5.26 24.20
CA LEU A 9 -21.36 -3.94 24.43
C LEU A 9 -19.84 -3.96 24.30
N TYR A 10 -19.17 -5.00 24.81
CA TYR A 10 -17.71 -5.15 24.67
C TYR A 10 -17.27 -5.47 23.24
N ILE A 11 -18.07 -6.21 22.48
CA ILE A 11 -17.80 -6.51 21.05
C ILE A 11 -18.04 -5.27 20.19
N CYS A 12 -18.96 -4.40 20.57
CA CYS A 12 -19.25 -3.17 19.82
C CYS A 12 -18.22 -2.05 20.03
N GLU A 13 -17.53 -2.03 21.17
CA GLU A 13 -16.50 -1.01 21.47
C GLU A 13 -15.13 -1.32 20.83
N SER A 14 -14.89 -2.56 20.40
CA SER A 14 -13.60 -2.93 19.79
C SER A 14 -13.62 -2.95 18.25
N TRP A 15 -14.77 -2.75 17.62
CA TRP A 15 -14.86 -2.73 16.15
C TRP A 15 -14.91 -1.30 15.60
N CYS A 16 -13.80 -0.57 15.77
CA CYS A 16 -13.60 0.65 15.01
C CYS A 16 -13.14 0.25 13.58
N PRO A 17 -13.90 0.57 12.54
CA PRO A 17 -13.48 0.27 11.19
C PRO A 17 -12.14 0.94 10.89
N MET A 18 -11.26 0.23 10.21
CA MET A 18 -9.94 0.71 9.82
C MET A 18 -10.06 1.98 8.99
N THR A 19 -9.29 3.02 9.33
CA THR A 19 -9.24 4.23 8.52
C THR A 19 -8.54 3.95 7.19
N ARG A 20 -8.79 4.77 6.17
CA ARG A 20 -8.08 4.66 4.89
C ARG A 20 -6.56 4.74 5.05
N LYS A 21 -6.07 5.55 5.97
CA LYS A 21 -4.65 5.66 6.28
C LYS A 21 -4.08 4.37 6.85
N GLN A 22 -4.78 3.75 7.78
CA GLN A 22 -4.42 2.44 8.34
C GLN A 22 -4.47 1.34 7.27
N ALA A 23 -5.53 1.30 6.46
CA ALA A 23 -5.67 0.35 5.37
C ALA A 23 -4.55 0.48 4.33
N ARG A 24 -4.13 1.71 4.02
CA ARG A 24 -3.01 1.99 3.12
C ARG A 24 -1.68 1.47 3.71
N GLU A 25 -1.43 1.71 4.98
CA GLU A 25 -0.24 1.23 5.66
C GLU A 25 -0.18 -0.30 5.69
N GLU A 26 -1.29 -0.96 6.02
CA GLU A 26 -1.37 -2.43 5.98
C GLU A 26 -1.18 -2.98 4.56
N THR A 27 -1.75 -2.34 3.55
CA THR A 27 -1.54 -2.71 2.15
C THR A 27 -0.07 -2.57 1.74
N PHE A 28 0.59 -1.50 2.15
CA PHE A 28 2.03 -1.33 1.95
C PHE A 28 2.83 -2.48 2.57
N ILE A 29 2.50 -2.88 3.79
CA ILE A 29 3.17 -4.00 4.47
C ILE A 29 2.98 -5.31 3.69
N LEU A 30 1.80 -5.57 3.17
CA LEU A 30 1.53 -6.75 2.34
C LEU A 30 2.33 -6.74 1.02
N ILE A 31 2.41 -5.60 0.36
CA ILE A 31 3.22 -5.45 -0.86
C ILE A 31 4.70 -5.68 -0.57
N PHE A 32 5.21 -5.13 0.53
CA PHE A 32 6.57 -5.34 0.98
C PHE A 32 6.85 -6.81 1.33
N GLU A 33 5.94 -7.45 2.06
CA GLU A 33 6.04 -8.87 2.43
C GLU A 33 6.10 -9.78 1.19
N LYS A 34 5.30 -9.49 0.17
CA LYS A 34 5.27 -10.26 -1.08
C LYS A 34 6.61 -10.24 -1.82
N GLU A 35 7.43 -9.23 -1.64
CA GLU A 35 8.76 -9.15 -2.24
C GLU A 35 9.72 -10.24 -1.75
N PHE A 36 9.47 -10.78 -0.56
CA PHE A 36 10.28 -11.82 0.09
C PHE A 36 9.57 -13.17 0.19
N ASN A 37 8.40 -13.29 -0.41
CA ASN A 37 7.52 -14.44 -0.23
C ASN A 37 6.93 -14.87 -1.58
N ASP A 38 7.14 -16.13 -1.95
CA ASP A 38 6.65 -16.70 -3.21
C ASP A 38 5.17 -17.14 -3.15
N GLU A 39 4.52 -17.02 -1.97
CA GLU A 39 3.11 -17.34 -1.83
C GLU A 39 2.22 -16.47 -2.73
N SER A 40 1.07 -17.00 -3.09
CA SER A 40 0.09 -16.24 -3.87
C SER A 40 -0.47 -15.05 -3.08
N VAL A 41 -0.98 -14.07 -3.79
CA VAL A 41 -1.61 -12.87 -3.18
C VAL A 41 -2.76 -13.27 -2.27
N GLU A 42 -3.57 -14.22 -2.70
CA GLU A 42 -4.71 -14.75 -1.96
C GLU A 42 -4.27 -15.43 -0.66
N ASN A 43 -3.22 -16.25 -0.71
CA ASN A 43 -2.66 -16.93 0.47
C ASN A 43 -2.10 -15.92 1.47
N ILE A 44 -1.41 -14.90 1.01
CA ILE A 44 -0.87 -13.86 1.90
C ILE A 44 -2.00 -13.11 2.61
N LEU A 45 -3.08 -12.79 1.92
CA LEU A 45 -4.27 -12.17 2.53
C LEU A 45 -4.89 -13.08 3.59
N GLU A 46 -5.13 -14.36 3.28
CA GLU A 46 -5.68 -15.33 4.24
C GLU A 46 -4.80 -15.50 5.48
N ILE A 47 -3.49 -15.64 5.29
CA ILE A 47 -2.54 -15.78 6.40
C ILE A 47 -2.56 -14.54 7.29
N ASN A 48 -2.58 -13.34 6.70
CA ASN A 48 -2.62 -12.10 7.47
C ASN A 48 -3.93 -11.95 8.27
N GLU A 49 -5.06 -12.32 7.70
CA GLU A 49 -6.34 -12.32 8.43
C GLU A 49 -6.31 -13.27 9.64
N GLN A 50 -5.71 -14.46 9.48
CA GLN A 50 -5.63 -15.46 10.55
C GLN A 50 -4.60 -15.13 11.63
N VAL A 51 -3.44 -14.62 11.25
CA VAL A 51 -2.30 -14.42 12.15
C VAL A 51 -2.33 -13.06 12.84
N ARG A 52 -2.71 -12.01 12.12
CA ARG A 52 -2.69 -10.63 12.61
C ARG A 52 -4.05 -10.14 13.08
N ASP A 53 -5.08 -10.94 12.94
CA ASP A 53 -6.47 -10.59 13.29
C ASP A 53 -6.93 -9.28 12.61
N ILE A 54 -6.41 -9.01 11.42
CA ILE A 54 -6.76 -7.85 10.61
C ILE A 54 -7.72 -8.30 9.51
N VAL A 55 -8.96 -7.82 9.60
CA VAL A 55 -9.93 -8.02 8.52
C VAL A 55 -9.61 -7.03 7.40
N ALA A 56 -9.14 -7.55 6.27
CA ALA A 56 -8.87 -6.73 5.10
C ALA A 56 -10.17 -6.15 4.56
N ASP A 57 -10.23 -4.81 4.44
CA ASP A 57 -11.34 -4.14 3.78
C ASP A 57 -11.24 -4.25 2.25
N ASP A 58 -12.26 -3.78 1.53
CA ASP A 58 -12.30 -3.84 0.06
C ASP A 58 -11.14 -3.08 -0.57
N TYR A 59 -10.75 -1.93 -0.01
CA TYR A 59 -9.59 -1.17 -0.49
C TYR A 59 -8.30 -1.99 -0.41
N MET A 60 -8.04 -2.66 0.71
CA MET A 60 -6.83 -3.50 0.89
C MET A 60 -6.81 -4.64 -0.12
N LYS A 61 -7.92 -5.36 -0.27
CA LYS A 61 -8.04 -6.49 -1.20
C LYS A 61 -7.85 -6.04 -2.64
N ASP A 62 -8.58 -5.03 -3.06
CA ASP A 62 -8.55 -4.51 -4.43
C ASP A 62 -7.18 -3.92 -4.78
N THR A 63 -6.58 -3.17 -3.87
CA THR A 63 -5.28 -2.54 -4.09
C THR A 63 -4.16 -3.55 -4.09
N PHE A 64 -4.12 -4.46 -3.12
CA PHE A 64 -3.06 -5.48 -3.06
C PHE A 64 -3.11 -6.40 -4.27
N CYS A 65 -4.27 -6.93 -4.62
CA CYS A 65 -4.45 -7.75 -5.81
C CYS A 65 -4.14 -6.95 -7.08
N GLY A 66 -4.65 -5.74 -7.19
CA GLY A 66 -4.49 -4.88 -8.35
C GLY A 66 -3.04 -4.50 -8.65
N VAL A 67 -2.23 -4.25 -7.61
CA VAL A 67 -0.79 -3.98 -7.76
C VAL A 67 -0.09 -5.16 -8.46
N PHE A 68 -0.38 -6.39 -8.05
CA PHE A 68 0.28 -7.57 -8.63
C PHE A 68 -0.31 -7.98 -9.98
N GLU A 69 -1.57 -7.74 -10.24
CA GLU A 69 -2.17 -7.91 -11.57
C GLU A 69 -1.57 -6.96 -12.60
N ARG A 70 -1.18 -5.75 -12.18
CA ARG A 70 -0.61 -4.71 -13.03
C ARG A 70 0.88 -4.44 -12.77
N LEU A 71 1.57 -5.40 -12.18
CA LEU A 71 2.94 -5.23 -11.71
C LEU A 71 3.90 -4.80 -12.84
N SER A 72 3.79 -5.42 -14.01
CA SER A 72 4.64 -5.08 -15.15
C SER A 72 4.46 -3.63 -15.61
N GLU A 73 3.22 -3.16 -15.67
CA GLU A 73 2.89 -1.79 -16.07
C GLU A 73 3.38 -0.77 -15.03
N ILE A 74 3.22 -1.09 -13.76
CA ILE A 74 3.67 -0.26 -12.65
C ILE A 74 5.20 -0.19 -12.62
N ASP A 75 5.88 -1.32 -12.75
CA ASP A 75 7.34 -1.38 -12.74
C ASP A 75 7.96 -0.70 -13.98
N GLU A 76 7.32 -0.78 -15.13
CA GLU A 76 7.70 -0.01 -16.32
C GLU A 76 7.57 1.50 -16.06
N CYS A 77 6.48 1.93 -15.46
CA CYS A 77 6.29 3.32 -15.07
C CYS A 77 7.38 3.81 -14.13
N ILE A 78 7.76 3.00 -13.14
CA ILE A 78 8.87 3.31 -12.22
C ILE A 78 10.19 3.43 -13.00
N SER A 79 10.49 2.48 -13.87
CA SER A 79 11.74 2.45 -14.64
C SER A 79 11.89 3.66 -15.55
N LEU A 80 10.82 4.07 -16.21
CA LEU A 80 10.81 5.25 -17.10
C LEU A 80 11.06 6.56 -16.34
N ASN A 81 10.65 6.65 -15.09
CA ASN A 81 10.74 7.86 -14.28
C ASN A 81 11.91 7.86 -13.29
N ALA A 82 12.58 6.75 -13.10
CA ALA A 82 13.70 6.59 -12.16
C ALA A 82 15.06 7.11 -12.68
N LYS A 83 15.13 7.69 -13.85
CA LYS A 83 16.29 8.37 -14.45
C LYS A 83 17.65 7.69 -14.16
N GLY A 84 17.89 6.53 -14.76
CA GLY A 84 19.16 5.82 -14.66
C GLY A 84 19.28 4.87 -13.46
N TRP A 85 18.26 4.77 -12.63
CA TRP A 85 18.18 3.75 -11.58
C TRP A 85 17.40 2.53 -12.05
N SER A 86 18.03 1.37 -11.98
CA SER A 86 17.29 0.12 -12.22
C SER A 86 16.42 -0.21 -10.99
N ILE A 87 15.29 -0.86 -11.22
CA ILE A 87 14.40 -1.34 -10.13
C ILE A 87 15.17 -2.14 -9.07
N LYS A 88 16.16 -2.93 -9.49
CA LYS A 88 16.99 -3.75 -8.60
C LYS A 88 17.81 -2.93 -7.59
N ARG A 89 18.07 -1.65 -7.88
CA ARG A 89 18.82 -0.74 -7.01
C ARG A 89 17.94 0.09 -6.07
N ILE A 90 16.64 0.11 -6.33
CA ILE A 90 15.68 0.80 -5.46
C ILE A 90 15.52 -0.03 -4.18
N SER A 91 15.54 0.62 -3.02
CA SER A 91 15.30 -0.10 -1.76
C SER A 91 13.92 -0.77 -1.79
N LYS A 92 13.80 -1.93 -1.13
CA LYS A 92 12.56 -2.71 -1.14
C LYS A 92 11.38 -1.94 -0.53
N VAL A 93 11.66 -1.11 0.48
CA VAL A 93 10.65 -0.24 1.09
C VAL A 93 10.18 0.82 0.09
N ALA A 94 11.12 1.54 -0.54
CA ALA A 94 10.79 2.55 -1.54
C ALA A 94 10.05 1.95 -2.73
N LEU A 95 10.44 0.76 -3.19
CA LEU A 95 9.76 0.06 -4.27
C LEU A 95 8.31 -0.29 -3.92
N ALA A 96 8.07 -0.82 -2.72
CA ALA A 96 6.73 -1.14 -2.25
C ALA A 96 5.85 0.11 -2.16
N VAL A 97 6.38 1.21 -1.66
CA VAL A 97 5.68 2.50 -1.59
C VAL A 97 5.36 3.04 -2.98
N LEU A 98 6.32 2.98 -3.92
CA LEU A 98 6.11 3.42 -5.31
C LEU A 98 5.04 2.60 -6.02
N ARG A 99 5.06 1.28 -5.87
CA ARG A 99 4.06 0.39 -6.46
C ARG A 99 2.66 0.72 -5.96
N LEU A 100 2.50 0.90 -4.66
CA LEU A 100 1.22 1.27 -4.05
C LEU A 100 0.74 2.64 -4.56
N ALA A 101 1.58 3.66 -4.49
CA ALA A 101 1.21 5.02 -4.87
C ALA A 101 0.86 5.14 -6.36
N ILE A 102 1.63 4.52 -7.24
CA ILE A 102 1.37 4.54 -8.69
C ILE A 102 0.07 3.79 -9.00
N TYR A 103 -0.20 2.68 -8.32
CA TYR A 103 -1.50 2.00 -8.46
C TYR A 103 -2.66 2.93 -8.08
N GLU A 104 -2.60 3.59 -6.93
CA GLU A 104 -3.63 4.55 -6.54
C GLU A 104 -3.79 5.68 -7.55
N MET A 105 -2.68 6.27 -8.01
CA MET A 105 -2.72 7.39 -8.95
C MET A 105 -3.34 7.04 -10.30
N LYS A 106 -3.11 5.83 -10.78
CA LYS A 106 -3.55 5.41 -12.13
C LYS A 106 -4.88 4.68 -12.15
N PHE A 107 -5.24 3.97 -11.10
CA PHE A 107 -6.35 3.02 -11.10
C PHE A 107 -7.42 3.26 -10.03
N VAL A 108 -7.22 4.23 -9.15
CA VAL A 108 -8.18 4.56 -8.08
C VAL A 108 -8.61 6.02 -8.19
N ASP A 109 -9.60 6.28 -9.04
CA ASP A 109 -10.08 7.63 -9.36
C ASP A 109 -10.61 8.40 -8.14
N SER A 110 -11.08 7.68 -7.12
CA SER A 110 -11.63 8.28 -5.89
C SER A 110 -10.56 8.91 -4.97
N ILE A 111 -9.27 8.60 -5.21
CA ILE A 111 -8.16 9.15 -4.41
C ILE A 111 -7.46 10.24 -5.23
N PRO A 112 -7.45 11.50 -4.74
CA PRO A 112 -6.69 12.56 -5.40
C PRO A 112 -5.20 12.22 -5.48
N VAL A 113 -4.56 12.51 -6.61
CA VAL A 113 -3.13 12.25 -6.85
C VAL A 113 -2.25 12.85 -5.76
N SER A 114 -2.56 14.07 -5.33
CA SER A 114 -1.84 14.75 -4.25
C SER A 114 -1.88 14.00 -2.92
N VAL A 115 -2.98 13.32 -2.63
CA VAL A 115 -3.14 12.48 -1.44
C VAL A 115 -2.24 11.24 -1.55
N SER A 116 -2.24 10.55 -2.68
CA SER A 116 -1.38 9.38 -2.89
C SER A 116 0.10 9.72 -2.75
N ILE A 117 0.54 10.84 -3.32
CA ILE A 117 1.93 11.31 -3.20
C ILE A 117 2.27 11.63 -1.74
N ASN A 118 1.42 12.36 -1.06
CA ASN A 118 1.64 12.79 0.32
C ASN A 118 1.71 11.59 1.28
N GLU A 119 0.79 10.65 1.15
CA GLU A 119 0.78 9.41 1.96
C GLU A 119 1.99 8.52 1.66
N ALA A 120 2.45 8.46 0.41
CA ALA A 120 3.66 7.74 0.04
C ALA A 120 4.90 8.32 0.74
N VAL A 121 5.04 9.65 0.76
CA VAL A 121 6.12 10.34 1.47
C VAL A 121 6.06 10.06 2.97
N GLU A 122 4.87 10.07 3.58
CA GLU A 122 4.70 9.76 5.00
C GLU A 122 5.09 8.31 5.32
N LEU A 123 4.75 7.34 4.47
CA LEU A 123 5.21 5.95 4.62
C LEU A 123 6.73 5.84 4.55
N CYS A 124 7.37 6.54 3.63
CA CYS A 124 8.83 6.59 3.54
C CYS A 124 9.47 7.21 4.78
N LYS A 125 8.89 8.26 5.33
CA LYS A 125 9.38 8.87 6.58
C LYS A 125 9.30 7.90 7.77
N LYS A 126 8.29 7.02 7.78
CA LYS A 126 8.10 6.04 8.85
C LYS A 126 8.98 4.81 8.72
N TYR A 127 9.17 4.29 7.50
CA TYR A 127 9.77 2.98 7.24
C TYR A 127 11.09 3.03 6.46
N ALA A 128 11.46 4.15 5.90
CA ALA A 128 12.63 4.30 5.03
C ALA A 128 13.53 5.47 5.45
N THR A 129 14.49 5.83 4.61
CA THR A 129 15.41 6.94 4.84
C THR A 129 14.87 8.25 4.28
N LYS A 130 15.51 9.37 4.65
CA LYS A 130 15.23 10.69 4.03
C LYS A 130 15.52 10.70 2.53
N ASP A 131 16.58 10.00 2.11
CA ASP A 131 16.95 9.88 0.70
C ASP A 131 15.89 9.11 -0.08
N ASP A 132 15.38 8.02 0.47
CA ASP A 132 14.25 7.28 -0.10
C ASP A 132 12.99 8.14 -0.22
N SER A 133 12.69 8.92 0.80
CA SER A 133 11.54 9.82 0.82
C SER A 133 11.63 10.88 -0.30
N ALA A 134 12.80 11.50 -0.46
CA ALA A 134 13.05 12.46 -1.53
C ALA A 134 12.99 11.82 -2.92
N PHE A 135 13.55 10.63 -3.06
CA PHE A 135 13.54 9.85 -4.29
C PHE A 135 12.12 9.47 -4.72
N VAL A 136 11.31 8.92 -3.80
CA VAL A 136 9.91 8.57 -4.04
C VAL A 136 9.09 9.80 -4.42
N ASN A 137 9.24 10.89 -3.70
CA ASN A 137 8.54 12.14 -4.01
C ASN A 137 8.88 12.64 -5.42
N GLY A 138 10.16 12.60 -5.80
CA GLY A 138 10.62 13.01 -7.14
C GLY A 138 10.02 12.17 -8.25
N ILE A 139 10.01 10.85 -8.11
CA ILE A 139 9.41 9.93 -9.10
C ILE A 139 7.91 10.20 -9.23
N LEU A 140 7.18 10.24 -8.11
CA LEU A 140 5.73 10.41 -8.14
C LEU A 140 5.32 11.77 -8.70
N ALA A 141 6.09 12.83 -8.42
CA ALA A 141 5.86 14.14 -9.02
C ALA A 141 6.06 14.13 -10.55
N THR A 142 7.01 13.36 -11.05
CA THR A 142 7.24 13.20 -12.49
C THR A 142 6.12 12.40 -13.15
N VAL A 143 5.68 11.31 -12.51
CA VAL A 143 4.55 10.48 -12.97
C VAL A 143 3.28 11.33 -13.04
N SER A 144 2.98 12.12 -12.02
CA SER A 144 1.82 13.01 -11.99
C SER A 144 1.78 14.00 -13.17
N LYS A 145 2.93 14.55 -13.55
CA LYS A 145 3.02 15.48 -14.69
C LYS A 145 2.90 14.82 -16.05
N ALA A 146 3.30 13.56 -16.14
CA ALA A 146 3.21 12.81 -17.40
C ALA A 146 1.79 12.38 -17.73
N ASP A 147 0.92 12.30 -16.72
CA ASP A 147 -0.49 11.93 -16.86
C ASP A 147 -1.41 13.16 -17.08
N GLU A 148 -0.88 14.38 -17.02
CA GLU A 148 -1.58 15.63 -17.39
C GLU A 148 -1.54 15.87 -18.91
#